data_fe7089e730669fbb923007d95ef25563
#
_entry.id   fe7089e730669fbb923007d95ef25563
#
_cell.length_a   1.000
_cell.length_b   1.000
_cell.length_c   1.000
_cell.angle_alpha   90.00
_cell.angle_beta   90.00
_cell.angle_gamma   90.00
#
_symmetry.space_group_name_H-M   'P 1'
#
loop_
_entity.id
_entity.type
_entity.pdbx_description
1 polymer ?
#
loop_
_entity_poly.entity_id
_entity_poly.type
_entity_poly.pdbx_seq_one_letter_code
_entity_poly.pdbx_strand_id
1 'polypeptide(L)'
;MSAMLAETRPDEATAVVEAHPGERKRVVIIGGGFAGIAAAHALRHADAEVLLIDRRNHHIFQPLLYQVATAVLSPAEIAAPIRQLEAKQRNVSVLLAEVTGVDLASRTIDAASPGAGVRKIAFDYLVVATGMRPNYFGHDEFARHAPGLKNLNDAETIRAKILGAFELAVMTEDVDERARQMTFVLVGAGPSGVELAASLAQMVKVTLRNNFRRIDPSKSTIILLDAGNRVLPTFAEALSRRVTRHLTKLGVKVLTGVKVETVDEQGVVAGGQRIPSATVLWTAGVAASPVPKMLGSKTDRAGRALVDPFLKVVDAPGVFVVGDAASVMQNGHPVPGVAQAAIQQGRYVGRLIAKELKGLKVKRPFRYFDKGNMAVVAKNYAVLERGWLRTSGFLTWLVWAFVHILSLPQLQNRLRVQHQWLWSYFTGQRSSRLIPETHEPGH
;
A
#
# COMPACT_ATOMS: atom_id res chain seq x y z
N MET A 1 55.09 1.91 -10.84
CA MET A 1 54.85 0.82 -11.79
C MET A 1 53.38 0.52 -11.76
N SER A 2 52.83 0.97 -12.80
CA SER A 2 51.73 0.53 -13.66
C SER A 2 50.34 0.43 -13.02
N ALA A 3 49.59 1.52 -13.15
CA ALA A 3 48.16 1.56 -13.04
C ALA A 3 47.54 0.82 -14.24
N MET A 4 46.74 -0.19 -14.00
CA MET A 4 45.79 -0.71 -14.98
C MET A 4 44.44 -0.03 -14.76
N LEU A 5 44.18 0.99 -15.57
CA LEU A 5 42.88 1.57 -15.80
C LEU A 5 41.99 0.48 -16.42
N ALA A 6 40.94 0.09 -15.69
CA ALA A 6 39.87 -0.71 -16.27
C ALA A 6 39.06 0.17 -17.22
N GLU A 7 39.23 -0.05 -18.52
CA GLU A 7 38.39 0.50 -19.58
C GLU A 7 36.95 0.06 -19.35
N THR A 8 36.07 1.02 -19.07
CA THR A 8 34.63 0.87 -19.19
C THR A 8 34.30 0.63 -20.66
N ARG A 9 33.77 -0.54 -20.97
CA ARG A 9 33.19 -0.84 -22.29
C ARG A 9 31.97 0.03 -22.51
N PRO A 10 31.91 0.85 -23.56
CA PRO A 10 30.69 1.45 -24.03
C PRO A 10 29.88 0.42 -24.84
N ASP A 11 28.54 0.55 -24.78
CA ASP A 11 27.58 -0.12 -25.67
C ASP A 11 27.40 -1.65 -25.54
N GLU A 12 26.79 -2.10 -24.45
CA GLU A 12 25.81 -3.19 -24.59
C GLU A 12 24.50 -2.59 -25.11
N ALA A 13 24.32 -2.66 -26.42
CA ALA A 13 23.09 -2.25 -27.11
C ALA A 13 21.87 -2.81 -26.39
N THR A 14 20.96 -1.92 -25.99
CA THR A 14 19.68 -2.21 -25.37
C THR A 14 18.91 -3.13 -26.32
N ALA A 15 18.97 -4.44 -26.10
CA ALA A 15 18.26 -5.39 -26.97
C ALA A 15 16.76 -5.13 -26.84
N VAL A 16 16.17 -4.62 -27.92
CA VAL A 16 14.71 -4.51 -28.04
C VAL A 16 14.17 -5.93 -28.15
N VAL A 17 13.39 -6.36 -27.19
CA VAL A 17 12.62 -7.60 -27.32
C VAL A 17 11.42 -7.27 -28.23
N GLU A 18 11.67 -7.30 -29.55
CA GLU A 18 10.64 -7.08 -30.57
C GLU A 18 9.66 -8.26 -30.59
N ALA A 19 8.38 -7.95 -30.83
CA ALA A 19 7.42 -8.98 -31.21
C ALA A 19 7.72 -9.38 -32.68
N HIS A 20 7.96 -10.67 -32.94
CA HIS A 20 8.19 -11.15 -34.29
C HIS A 20 6.85 -11.17 -35.08
N PRO A 21 6.86 -10.87 -36.39
CA PRO A 21 5.69 -11.00 -37.24
C PRO A 21 5.15 -12.43 -37.20
N GLY A 22 3.91 -12.61 -36.76
CA GLY A 22 3.29 -13.94 -36.55
C GLY A 22 3.16 -14.41 -35.11
N GLU A 23 3.73 -13.72 -34.16
CA GLU A 23 3.58 -14.00 -32.73
C GLU A 23 2.23 -13.50 -32.18
N ARG A 24 1.83 -14.11 -31.04
CA ARG A 24 0.63 -13.68 -30.29
C ARG A 24 0.78 -12.25 -29.85
N LYS A 25 -0.34 -11.52 -29.80
CA LYS A 25 -0.38 -10.15 -29.26
C LYS A 25 0.16 -10.12 -27.84
N ARG A 26 1.02 -9.14 -27.55
CA ARG A 26 1.63 -8.97 -26.21
C ARG A 26 0.85 -7.97 -25.38
N VAL A 27 0.38 -8.42 -24.22
CA VAL A 27 -0.25 -7.58 -23.20
C VAL A 27 0.76 -7.37 -22.06
N VAL A 28 1.22 -6.14 -21.89
CA VAL A 28 2.11 -5.78 -20.77
C VAL A 28 1.28 -5.19 -19.64
N ILE A 29 1.46 -5.74 -18.43
CA ILE A 29 0.81 -5.26 -17.20
C ILE A 29 1.89 -4.74 -16.26
N ILE A 30 1.85 -3.45 -15.92
CA ILE A 30 2.79 -2.82 -14.99
C ILE A 30 2.15 -2.76 -13.61
N GLY A 31 2.70 -3.55 -12.66
CA GLY A 31 2.26 -3.62 -11.27
C GLY A 31 1.51 -4.92 -10.93
N GLY A 32 2.06 -5.70 -10.01
CA GLY A 32 1.50 -6.94 -9.43
C GLY A 32 0.61 -6.73 -8.21
N GLY A 33 -0.03 -5.55 -8.12
CA GLY A 33 -1.02 -5.23 -7.09
C GLY A 33 -2.39 -5.86 -7.38
N PHE A 34 -3.42 -5.43 -6.65
CA PHE A 34 -4.78 -5.96 -6.79
C PHE A 34 -5.33 -5.86 -8.21
N ALA A 35 -5.11 -4.73 -8.89
CA ALA A 35 -5.61 -4.53 -10.24
C ALA A 35 -4.84 -5.35 -11.28
N GLY A 36 -3.50 -5.38 -11.20
CA GLY A 36 -2.66 -6.11 -12.15
C GLY A 36 -2.87 -7.62 -12.10
N ILE A 37 -2.87 -8.22 -10.91
CA ILE A 37 -3.19 -9.65 -10.73
C ILE A 37 -4.60 -9.96 -11.26
N ALA A 38 -5.59 -9.11 -10.96
CA ALA A 38 -6.95 -9.31 -11.44
C ALA A 38 -7.07 -9.21 -12.96
N ALA A 39 -6.28 -8.34 -13.62
CA ALA A 39 -6.20 -8.23 -15.06
C ALA A 39 -5.52 -9.47 -15.67
N ALA A 40 -4.38 -9.91 -15.13
CA ALA A 40 -3.69 -11.13 -15.57
C ALA A 40 -4.61 -12.34 -15.50
N HIS A 41 -5.27 -12.58 -14.36
CA HIS A 41 -6.23 -13.68 -14.21
C HIS A 41 -7.41 -13.59 -15.19
N ALA A 42 -7.88 -12.39 -15.52
CA ALA A 42 -8.97 -12.23 -16.49
C ALA A 42 -8.54 -12.55 -17.94
N LEU A 43 -7.24 -12.51 -18.22
CA LEU A 43 -6.62 -12.84 -19.51
C LEU A 43 -6.20 -14.31 -19.64
N ARG A 44 -6.41 -15.16 -18.65
CA ARG A 44 -5.89 -16.53 -18.61
C ARG A 44 -6.27 -17.42 -19.79
N HIS A 45 -7.36 -17.11 -20.50
CA HIS A 45 -7.85 -17.84 -21.67
C HIS A 45 -7.78 -17.01 -22.95
N ALA A 46 -7.10 -15.87 -22.92
CA ALA A 46 -6.86 -15.05 -24.09
C ALA A 46 -5.72 -15.64 -24.92
N ASP A 47 -5.86 -15.55 -26.25
CA ASP A 47 -4.76 -15.87 -27.16
C ASP A 47 -3.81 -14.67 -27.25
N ALA A 48 -3.01 -14.51 -26.22
CA ALA A 48 -2.04 -13.45 -26.06
C ALA A 48 -0.91 -13.89 -25.12
N GLU A 49 0.26 -13.32 -25.31
CA GLU A 49 1.34 -13.35 -24.34
C GLU A 49 1.08 -12.25 -23.30
N VAL A 50 0.99 -12.59 -22.03
CA VAL A 50 0.82 -11.63 -20.95
C VAL A 50 2.12 -11.51 -20.17
N LEU A 51 2.71 -10.31 -20.13
CA LEU A 51 3.90 -10.02 -19.32
C LEU A 51 3.51 -9.13 -18.15
N LEU A 52 3.60 -9.68 -16.94
CA LEU A 52 3.39 -8.93 -15.71
C LEU A 52 4.75 -8.45 -15.16
N ILE A 53 4.90 -7.14 -14.99
CA ILE A 53 6.11 -6.50 -14.50
C ILE A 53 5.84 -5.87 -13.15
N ASP A 54 6.64 -6.18 -12.14
CA ASP A 54 6.64 -5.47 -10.86
C ASP A 54 8.08 -5.32 -10.36
N ARG A 55 8.37 -4.21 -9.70
CA ARG A 55 9.67 -3.97 -9.04
C ARG A 55 9.88 -4.83 -7.79
N ARG A 56 8.85 -5.53 -7.33
CA ARG A 56 8.87 -6.50 -6.22
C ARG A 56 8.40 -7.85 -6.72
N ASN A 57 8.94 -8.90 -6.14
CA ASN A 57 8.60 -10.27 -6.50
C ASN A 57 7.28 -10.77 -5.89
N HIS A 58 6.57 -9.93 -5.13
CA HIS A 58 5.42 -10.36 -4.31
C HIS A 58 4.25 -9.39 -4.40
N HIS A 59 3.05 -9.97 -4.33
CA HIS A 59 1.80 -9.28 -4.10
C HIS A 59 1.56 -9.12 -2.60
N ILE A 60 1.01 -7.97 -2.18
CA ILE A 60 0.74 -7.64 -0.77
C ILE A 60 -0.76 -7.48 -0.57
N PHE A 61 -1.30 -8.12 0.47
CA PHE A 61 -2.63 -7.82 0.96
C PHE A 61 -2.60 -6.57 1.86
N GLN A 62 -2.55 -5.38 1.24
CA GLN A 62 -2.37 -4.09 1.91
C GLN A 62 -3.32 -3.81 3.09
N PRO A 63 -4.59 -4.26 3.11
CA PRO A 63 -5.47 -3.99 4.25
C PRO A 63 -4.96 -4.50 5.60
N LEU A 64 -4.02 -5.45 5.61
CA LEU A 64 -3.41 -5.96 6.85
C LEU A 64 -1.97 -5.45 7.09
N LEU A 65 -1.50 -4.48 6.30
CA LEU A 65 -0.13 -3.98 6.38
C LEU A 65 0.19 -3.32 7.73
N TYR A 66 -0.77 -2.63 8.34
CA TYR A 66 -0.63 -2.05 9.69
C TYR A 66 -0.38 -3.13 10.76
N GLN A 67 -0.84 -4.37 10.54
CA GLN A 67 -0.58 -5.49 11.46
C GLN A 67 0.86 -5.98 11.39
N VAL A 68 1.50 -5.88 10.23
CA VAL A 68 2.95 -6.11 10.12
C VAL A 68 3.72 -5.00 10.82
N ALA A 69 3.34 -3.75 10.59
CA ALA A 69 3.95 -2.58 11.24
C ALA A 69 3.84 -2.63 12.78
N THR A 70 2.83 -3.30 13.33
CA THR A 70 2.61 -3.44 14.78
C THR A 70 2.87 -4.85 15.30
N ALA A 71 3.64 -5.66 14.57
CA ALA A 71 4.09 -6.99 14.96
C ALA A 71 2.99 -8.04 15.25
N VAL A 72 1.76 -7.83 14.80
CA VAL A 72 0.68 -8.83 14.89
C VAL A 72 0.93 -9.95 13.90
N LEU A 73 1.31 -9.58 12.67
CA LEU A 73 1.57 -10.51 11.56
C LEU A 73 3.01 -10.38 11.05
N SER A 74 3.54 -11.45 10.51
CA SER A 74 4.79 -11.43 9.74
C SER A 74 4.54 -10.98 8.29
N PRO A 75 5.55 -10.45 7.58
CA PRO A 75 5.42 -10.08 6.17
C PRO A 75 4.88 -11.22 5.29
N ALA A 76 5.36 -12.44 5.51
CA ALA A 76 4.98 -13.61 4.72
C ALA A 76 3.51 -14.05 4.89
N GLU A 77 2.83 -13.58 5.95
CA GLU A 77 1.42 -13.92 6.19
C GLU A 77 0.46 -13.10 5.33
N ILE A 78 0.89 -11.92 4.86
CA ILE A 78 0.07 -11.04 4.02
C ILE A 78 0.61 -10.87 2.60
N ALA A 79 1.75 -11.47 2.29
CA ALA A 79 2.37 -11.42 0.97
C ALA A 79 2.40 -12.81 0.31
N ALA A 80 2.38 -12.80 -1.02
CA ALA A 80 2.51 -14.01 -1.83
C ALA A 80 3.41 -13.74 -3.03
N PRO A 81 4.37 -14.61 -3.36
CA PRO A 81 5.19 -14.46 -4.56
C PRO A 81 4.30 -14.41 -5.82
N ILE A 82 4.50 -13.39 -6.67
CA ILE A 82 3.68 -13.21 -7.88
C ILE A 82 3.80 -14.44 -8.79
N ARG A 83 5.01 -14.99 -8.97
CA ARG A 83 5.22 -16.20 -9.77
C ARG A 83 4.43 -17.40 -9.24
N GLN A 84 4.23 -17.51 -7.92
CA GLN A 84 3.43 -18.57 -7.32
C GLN A 84 1.93 -18.36 -7.57
N LEU A 85 1.46 -17.11 -7.55
CA LEU A 85 0.06 -16.77 -7.85
C LEU A 85 -0.28 -17.09 -9.31
N GLU A 86 0.65 -16.88 -10.22
CA GLU A 86 0.48 -17.07 -11.67
C GLU A 86 0.96 -18.42 -12.17
N ALA A 87 1.48 -19.30 -11.32
CA ALA A 87 2.13 -20.57 -11.71
C ALA A 87 1.25 -21.52 -12.54
N LYS A 88 -0.07 -21.43 -12.39
CA LYS A 88 -1.04 -22.25 -13.14
C LYS A 88 -1.51 -21.64 -14.46
N GLN A 89 -1.11 -20.40 -14.74
CA GLN A 89 -1.52 -19.67 -15.94
C GLN A 89 -0.40 -19.73 -16.99
N ARG A 90 -0.64 -20.46 -18.08
CA ARG A 90 0.39 -20.77 -19.10
C ARG A 90 0.79 -19.58 -19.97
N ASN A 91 -0.08 -18.63 -20.17
CA ASN A 91 0.16 -17.48 -21.04
C ASN A 91 0.67 -16.24 -20.30
N VAL A 92 0.99 -16.36 -18.99
CA VAL A 92 1.56 -15.28 -18.19
C VAL A 92 3.03 -15.58 -17.88
N SER A 93 3.86 -14.58 -18.12
CA SER A 93 5.24 -14.51 -17.62
C SER A 93 5.36 -13.33 -16.65
N VAL A 94 6.30 -13.44 -15.70
CA VAL A 94 6.52 -12.42 -14.67
C VAL A 94 7.95 -11.91 -14.78
N LEU A 95 8.13 -10.59 -14.82
CA LEU A 95 9.43 -9.92 -14.83
C LEU A 95 9.59 -9.08 -13.56
N LEU A 96 10.70 -9.28 -12.84
CA LEU A 96 11.11 -8.42 -11.74
C LEU A 96 11.89 -7.24 -12.33
N ALA A 97 11.22 -6.10 -12.47
CA ALA A 97 11.81 -4.89 -13.01
C ALA A 97 11.01 -3.65 -12.60
N GLU A 98 11.66 -2.50 -12.59
CA GLU A 98 11.04 -1.20 -12.46
C GLU A 98 10.86 -0.58 -13.86
N VAL A 99 9.65 -0.14 -14.19
CA VAL A 99 9.41 0.59 -15.44
C VAL A 99 9.83 2.04 -15.23
N THR A 100 10.82 2.46 -16.00
CA THR A 100 11.46 3.77 -15.92
C THR A 100 11.08 4.71 -17.06
N GLY A 101 10.52 4.16 -18.17
CA GLY A 101 10.05 4.93 -19.32
C GLY A 101 8.90 4.23 -20.03
N VAL A 102 8.06 5.04 -20.71
CA VAL A 102 7.00 4.57 -21.62
C VAL A 102 7.05 5.43 -22.87
N ASP A 103 7.20 4.80 -24.02
CA ASP A 103 7.12 5.43 -25.33
C ASP A 103 5.86 4.91 -26.05
N LEU A 104 4.84 5.77 -26.16
CA LEU A 104 3.59 5.44 -26.80
C LEU A 104 3.69 5.42 -28.35
N ALA A 105 4.63 6.17 -28.92
CA ALA A 105 4.80 6.24 -30.36
C ALA A 105 5.42 4.94 -30.91
N SER A 106 6.48 4.45 -30.27
CA SER A 106 7.11 3.16 -30.60
C SER A 106 6.41 1.97 -29.92
N ARG A 107 5.43 2.22 -29.02
CA ARG A 107 4.74 1.19 -28.21
C ARG A 107 5.70 0.32 -27.42
N THR A 108 6.65 0.95 -26.74
CA THR A 108 7.66 0.27 -25.90
C THR A 108 7.67 0.84 -24.50
N ILE A 109 8.17 0.02 -23.58
CA ILE A 109 8.50 0.45 -22.22
C ILE A 109 9.97 0.17 -21.94
N ASP A 110 10.58 0.98 -21.09
CA ASP A 110 11.90 0.75 -20.52
C ASP A 110 11.74 0.07 -19.16
N ALA A 111 12.31 -1.11 -18.99
CA ALA A 111 12.23 -1.92 -17.78
C ALA A 111 13.63 -2.17 -17.22
N ALA A 112 13.93 -1.60 -16.05
CA ALA A 112 15.19 -1.78 -15.33
C ALA A 112 15.10 -2.99 -14.40
N SER A 113 15.87 -4.04 -14.67
CA SER A 113 15.94 -5.24 -13.82
C SER A 113 17.19 -5.21 -12.94
N PRO A 114 17.11 -5.61 -11.65
CA PRO A 114 18.29 -5.70 -10.80
C PRO A 114 19.38 -6.60 -11.40
N GLY A 115 20.57 -6.06 -11.57
CA GLY A 115 21.74 -6.79 -12.10
C GLY A 115 21.71 -7.09 -13.61
N ALA A 116 20.68 -6.65 -14.36
CA ALA A 116 20.53 -6.95 -15.79
C ALA A 116 20.29 -5.73 -16.68
N GLY A 117 20.46 -4.51 -16.13
CA GLY A 117 20.31 -3.26 -16.89
C GLY A 117 18.88 -2.94 -17.32
N VAL A 118 18.76 -2.05 -18.30
CA VAL A 118 17.48 -1.60 -18.86
C VAL A 118 17.20 -2.34 -20.16
N ARG A 119 15.97 -2.83 -20.32
CA ARG A 119 15.49 -3.49 -21.55
C ARG A 119 14.29 -2.75 -22.12
N LYS A 120 14.25 -2.60 -23.43
CA LYS A 120 13.06 -2.13 -24.14
C LYS A 120 12.12 -3.31 -24.43
N ILE A 121 10.84 -3.17 -24.07
CA ILE A 121 9.85 -4.22 -24.23
C ILE A 121 8.68 -3.65 -25.04
N ALA A 122 8.41 -4.23 -26.19
CA ALA A 122 7.29 -3.86 -27.04
C ALA A 122 5.96 -4.41 -26.48
N PHE A 123 4.85 -3.70 -26.72
CA PHE A 123 3.51 -4.11 -26.34
C PHE A 123 2.46 -3.80 -27.41
N ASP A 124 1.45 -4.65 -27.52
CA ASP A 124 0.22 -4.36 -28.26
C ASP A 124 -0.85 -3.74 -27.33
N TYR A 125 -0.88 -4.17 -26.07
CA TYR A 125 -1.73 -3.62 -25.02
C TYR A 125 -0.89 -3.32 -23.78
N LEU A 126 -1.16 -2.18 -23.16
CA LEU A 126 -0.51 -1.76 -21.93
C LEU A 126 -1.54 -1.53 -20.81
N VAL A 127 -1.36 -2.17 -19.66
CA VAL A 127 -2.18 -1.98 -18.47
C VAL A 127 -1.33 -1.42 -17.36
N VAL A 128 -1.53 -0.16 -16.99
CA VAL A 128 -0.82 0.49 -15.88
C VAL A 128 -1.62 0.30 -14.60
N ALA A 129 -1.08 -0.51 -13.68
CA ALA A 129 -1.69 -0.90 -12.40
C ALA A 129 -0.77 -0.60 -11.20
N THR A 130 -0.01 0.49 -11.26
CA THR A 130 1.11 0.83 -10.38
C THR A 130 0.72 1.41 -9.02
N GLY A 131 -0.57 1.66 -8.79
CA GLY A 131 -1.10 2.11 -7.50
C GLY A 131 -0.62 3.50 -7.07
N MET A 132 -0.55 3.69 -5.74
CA MET A 132 -0.21 4.97 -5.10
C MET A 132 1.02 4.81 -4.20
N ARG A 133 1.67 5.96 -3.93
CA ARG A 133 2.77 6.14 -2.96
C ARG A 133 2.36 7.14 -1.87
N PRO A 134 3.06 7.21 -0.74
CA PRO A 134 2.86 8.27 0.24
C PRO A 134 3.02 9.65 -0.42
N ASN A 135 2.24 10.61 0.04
CA ASN A 135 2.32 12.00 -0.39
C ASN A 135 2.55 12.89 0.83
N TYR A 136 3.62 13.66 0.79
CA TYR A 136 3.99 14.60 1.85
C TYR A 136 3.57 16.04 1.55
N PHE A 137 2.70 16.24 0.53
CA PHE A 137 2.12 17.55 0.16
C PHE A 137 3.15 18.64 -0.17
N GLY A 138 4.24 18.26 -0.81
CA GLY A 138 5.34 19.15 -1.20
C GLY A 138 6.50 19.20 -0.20
N HIS A 139 6.40 18.44 0.89
CA HIS A 139 7.42 18.34 1.94
C HIS A 139 8.06 16.94 1.91
N ASP A 140 8.68 16.57 0.78
CA ASP A 140 9.26 15.23 0.60
C ASP A 140 10.39 14.94 1.61
N GLU A 141 10.99 15.98 2.21
CA GLU A 141 11.95 15.89 3.30
C GLU A 141 11.38 15.21 4.56
N PHE A 142 10.07 15.27 4.78
CA PHE A 142 9.42 14.59 5.91
C PHE A 142 9.55 13.06 5.85
N ALA A 143 9.72 12.50 4.65
CA ALA A 143 9.87 11.05 4.47
C ALA A 143 11.04 10.47 5.26
N ARG A 144 12.09 11.27 5.48
CA ARG A 144 13.28 10.86 6.25
C ARG A 144 12.95 10.57 7.71
N HIS A 145 12.05 11.34 8.31
CA HIS A 145 11.71 11.26 9.73
C HIS A 145 10.37 10.57 9.99
N ALA A 146 9.44 10.64 9.04
CA ALA A 146 8.09 10.07 9.13
C ALA A 146 7.83 9.09 7.99
N PRO A 147 8.23 7.81 8.12
CA PRO A 147 7.97 6.79 7.10
C PRO A 147 6.49 6.64 6.83
N GLY A 148 6.14 6.49 5.53
CA GLY A 148 4.79 6.12 5.09
C GLY A 148 4.50 4.63 5.28
N LEU A 149 3.27 4.19 4.98
CA LEU A 149 2.86 2.79 5.09
C LEU A 149 2.18 2.31 3.79
N LYS A 150 2.96 1.79 2.84
CA LYS A 150 2.46 1.34 1.53
C LYS A 150 3.02 -0.01 1.06
N ASN A 151 4.13 -0.47 1.63
CA ASN A 151 4.77 -1.72 1.25
C ASN A 151 5.34 -2.44 2.49
N LEU A 152 5.89 -3.65 2.32
CA LEU A 152 6.42 -4.44 3.44
C LEU A 152 7.61 -3.76 4.12
N ASN A 153 8.52 -3.19 3.33
CA ASN A 153 9.68 -2.50 3.87
C ASN A 153 9.26 -1.31 4.76
N ASP A 154 8.24 -0.54 4.33
CA ASP A 154 7.67 0.52 5.16
C ASP A 154 7.15 -0.03 6.50
N ALA A 155 6.40 -1.15 6.45
CA ALA A 155 5.84 -1.76 7.65
C ALA A 155 6.92 -2.31 8.58
N GLU A 156 7.99 -2.89 8.05
CA GLU A 156 9.14 -3.38 8.82
C GLU A 156 9.94 -2.23 9.42
N THR A 157 10.15 -1.15 8.67
CA THR A 157 10.78 0.09 9.16
C THR A 157 9.97 0.70 10.31
N ILE A 158 8.66 0.79 10.17
CA ILE A 158 7.77 1.29 11.23
C ILE A 158 7.85 0.38 12.46
N ARG A 159 7.82 -0.94 12.27
CA ARG A 159 7.98 -1.92 13.36
C ARG A 159 9.29 -1.75 14.09
N ALA A 160 10.39 -1.62 13.35
CA ALA A 160 11.72 -1.39 13.92
C ALA A 160 11.79 -0.09 14.71
N LYS A 161 11.24 1.02 14.16
CA LYS A 161 11.17 2.31 14.88
C LYS A 161 10.36 2.22 16.17
N ILE A 162 9.18 1.57 16.15
CA ILE A 162 8.33 1.42 17.34
C ILE A 162 9.05 0.59 18.42
N LEU A 163 9.61 -0.56 18.05
CA LEU A 163 10.28 -1.45 19.01
C LEU A 163 11.59 -0.81 19.52
N GLY A 164 12.40 -0.25 18.60
CA GLY A 164 13.66 0.42 18.94
C GLY A 164 13.48 1.62 19.87
N ALA A 165 12.37 2.36 19.75
CA ALA A 165 12.06 3.46 20.67
C ALA A 165 11.94 2.99 22.14
N PHE A 166 11.40 1.81 22.41
CA PHE A 166 11.35 1.24 23.76
C PHE A 166 12.72 0.79 24.25
N GLU A 167 13.55 0.22 23.38
CA GLU A 167 14.93 -0.14 23.75
C GLU A 167 15.74 1.11 24.11
N LEU A 168 15.61 2.19 23.33
CA LEU A 168 16.27 3.47 23.64
C LEU A 168 15.71 4.12 24.92
N ALA A 169 14.40 4.03 25.15
CA ALA A 169 13.78 4.53 26.38
C ALA A 169 14.30 3.83 27.65
N VAL A 170 14.69 2.54 27.54
CA VAL A 170 15.32 1.80 28.65
C VAL A 170 16.72 2.28 28.91
N MET A 171 17.47 2.66 27.88
CA MET A 171 18.88 3.02 27.96
C MET A 171 19.13 4.45 28.47
N THR A 172 18.19 5.38 28.24
CA THR A 172 18.35 6.77 28.64
C THR A 172 17.94 7.00 30.11
N GLU A 173 18.73 7.82 30.81
CA GLU A 173 18.42 8.32 32.18
C GLU A 173 17.69 9.66 32.11
N ASP A 174 17.81 10.39 30.99
CA ASP A 174 17.11 11.64 30.77
C ASP A 174 15.59 11.41 30.65
N VAL A 175 14.84 12.08 31.53
CA VAL A 175 13.39 11.94 31.66
C VAL A 175 12.68 12.48 30.39
N ASP A 176 13.15 13.59 29.85
CA ASP A 176 12.55 14.23 28.68
C ASP A 176 12.83 13.41 27.41
N GLU A 177 14.05 12.90 27.28
CA GLU A 177 14.39 11.99 26.17
C GLU A 177 13.60 10.68 26.27
N ARG A 178 13.44 10.11 27.46
CA ARG A 178 12.60 8.93 27.69
C ARG A 178 11.15 9.20 27.30
N ALA A 179 10.61 10.35 27.67
CA ALA A 179 9.25 10.76 27.29
C ALA A 179 9.13 10.93 25.77
N ARG A 180 10.14 11.50 25.09
CA ARG A 180 10.23 11.65 23.65
C ARG A 180 10.24 10.29 22.92
N GLN A 181 11.02 9.31 23.42
CA GLN A 181 11.05 7.94 22.88
C GLN A 181 9.72 7.21 23.06
N MET A 182 9.01 7.47 24.15
CA MET A 182 7.70 6.86 24.44
C MET A 182 6.52 7.67 23.86
N THR A 183 6.77 8.68 23.05
CA THR A 183 5.74 9.45 22.34
C THR A 183 5.72 9.05 20.87
N PHE A 184 4.55 8.63 20.40
CA PHE A 184 4.28 8.19 19.01
C PHE A 184 3.28 9.12 18.38
N VAL A 185 3.66 9.72 17.25
CA VAL A 185 2.80 10.63 16.49
C VAL A 185 2.43 10.00 15.16
N LEU A 186 1.14 9.88 14.90
CA LEU A 186 0.60 9.40 13.63
C LEU A 186 -0.07 10.57 12.91
N VAL A 187 0.32 10.83 11.68
CA VAL A 187 -0.23 11.89 10.85
C VAL A 187 -1.18 11.30 9.82
N GLY A 188 -2.45 11.72 9.87
CA GLY A 188 -3.52 11.22 8.99
C GLY A 188 -4.49 10.29 9.71
N ALA A 189 -5.74 10.70 9.89
CA ALA A 189 -6.80 9.95 10.56
C ALA A 189 -7.77 9.26 9.57
N GLY A 190 -7.29 8.88 8.38
CA GLY A 190 -7.96 7.94 7.50
C GLY A 190 -7.95 6.50 8.05
N PRO A 191 -8.48 5.51 7.30
CA PRO A 191 -8.53 4.12 7.77
C PRO A 191 -7.18 3.57 8.26
N SER A 192 -6.10 3.74 7.49
CA SER A 192 -4.76 3.23 7.87
C SER A 192 -4.23 3.85 9.16
N GLY A 193 -4.42 5.17 9.34
CA GLY A 193 -3.97 5.85 10.57
C GLY A 193 -4.75 5.43 11.80
N VAL A 194 -6.06 5.29 11.68
CA VAL A 194 -6.94 4.81 12.75
C VAL A 194 -6.59 3.37 13.15
N GLU A 195 -6.41 2.47 12.18
CA GLU A 195 -6.05 1.08 12.39
C GLU A 195 -4.66 0.94 13.05
N LEU A 196 -3.69 1.72 12.55
CA LEU A 196 -2.33 1.73 13.08
C LEU A 196 -2.30 2.29 14.52
N ALA A 197 -2.98 3.41 14.79
CA ALA A 197 -3.07 4.01 16.12
C ALA A 197 -3.73 3.07 17.14
N ALA A 198 -4.84 2.46 16.76
CA ALA A 198 -5.56 1.50 17.60
C ALA A 198 -4.72 0.24 17.88
N SER A 199 -4.03 -0.29 16.86
CA SER A 199 -3.16 -1.45 17.01
C SER A 199 -1.93 -1.16 17.86
N LEU A 200 -1.33 0.04 17.72
CA LEU A 200 -0.23 0.49 18.55
C LEU A 200 -0.67 0.65 20.01
N ALA A 201 -1.84 1.25 20.26
CA ALA A 201 -2.39 1.39 21.61
C ALA A 201 -2.58 0.03 22.31
N GLN A 202 -3.03 -1.00 21.56
CA GLN A 202 -3.09 -2.36 22.11
C GLN A 202 -1.71 -2.96 22.35
N MET A 203 -0.75 -2.71 21.46
CA MET A 203 0.61 -3.20 21.60
C MET A 203 1.25 -2.72 22.90
N VAL A 204 1.21 -1.42 23.18
CA VAL A 204 1.83 -0.84 24.37
C VAL A 204 1.11 -1.23 25.65
N LYS A 205 -0.22 -1.34 25.63
CA LYS A 205 -1.02 -1.64 26.83
C LYS A 205 -1.10 -3.12 27.19
N VAL A 206 -1.01 -4.00 26.20
CA VAL A 206 -1.22 -5.45 26.41
C VAL A 206 0.06 -6.22 26.11
N THR A 207 0.60 -6.08 24.88
CA THR A 207 1.69 -6.93 24.41
C THR A 207 3.01 -6.62 25.10
N LEU A 208 3.36 -5.33 25.27
CA LEU A 208 4.65 -4.91 25.80
C LEU A 208 4.64 -4.62 27.31
N ARG A 209 3.47 -4.62 27.95
CA ARG A 209 3.28 -4.17 29.34
C ARG A 209 4.31 -4.72 30.35
N ASN A 210 4.65 -5.98 30.25
CA ASN A 210 5.55 -6.66 31.20
C ASN A 210 6.91 -7.04 30.59
N ASN A 211 7.25 -6.48 29.43
CA ASN A 211 8.49 -6.85 28.74
C ASN A 211 9.70 -6.04 29.25
N PHE A 212 9.46 -4.89 29.83
CA PHE A 212 10.50 -3.98 30.29
C PHE A 212 10.42 -3.77 31.80
N ARG A 213 11.57 -3.79 32.47
CA ARG A 213 11.64 -3.62 33.94
C ARG A 213 11.85 -2.16 34.39
N ARG A 214 12.50 -1.34 33.54
CA ARG A 214 12.85 0.05 33.84
C ARG A 214 11.83 1.07 33.33
N ILE A 215 11.00 0.70 32.43
CA ILE A 215 9.93 1.55 31.85
C ILE A 215 8.60 0.80 31.82
N ASP A 216 7.51 1.55 31.77
CA ASP A 216 6.17 1.02 31.59
C ASP A 216 5.62 1.44 30.20
N PRO A 217 5.67 0.56 29.19
CA PRO A 217 5.16 0.88 27.87
C PRO A 217 3.70 1.36 27.86
N SER A 218 2.88 0.96 28.82
CA SER A 218 1.48 1.36 28.90
C SER A 218 1.28 2.86 29.15
N LYS A 219 2.33 3.55 29.60
CA LYS A 219 2.37 5.01 29.81
C LYS A 219 2.75 5.79 28.56
N SER A 220 2.99 5.12 27.44
CA SER A 220 3.29 5.77 26.17
C SER A 220 2.18 6.73 25.73
N THR A 221 2.58 7.86 25.17
CA THR A 221 1.68 8.83 24.56
C THR A 221 1.52 8.50 23.09
N ILE A 222 0.28 8.27 22.65
CA ILE A 222 -0.05 8.04 21.23
C ILE A 222 -0.95 9.18 20.75
N ILE A 223 -0.52 9.90 19.72
CA ILE A 223 -1.20 11.08 19.20
C ILE A 223 -1.54 10.81 17.74
N LEU A 224 -2.81 10.95 17.39
CA LEU A 224 -3.30 10.88 16.00
C LEU A 224 -3.69 12.28 15.55
N LEU A 225 -2.93 12.83 14.59
CA LEU A 225 -3.12 14.16 14.02
C LEU A 225 -3.84 14.09 12.68
N ASP A 226 -4.75 14.99 12.42
CA ASP A 226 -5.36 15.17 11.10
C ASP A 226 -5.71 16.63 10.84
N ALA A 227 -5.42 17.11 9.63
CA ALA A 227 -5.80 18.45 9.19
C ALA A 227 -7.33 18.61 8.96
N GLY A 228 -8.01 17.50 8.70
CA GLY A 228 -9.46 17.44 8.60
C GLY A 228 -10.14 17.54 9.98
N ASN A 229 -11.43 17.80 9.97
CA ASN A 229 -12.21 18.04 11.19
C ASN A 229 -12.67 16.75 11.90
N ARG A 230 -12.41 15.57 11.37
CA ARG A 230 -12.85 14.28 11.94
C ARG A 230 -12.02 13.09 11.47
N VAL A 231 -11.97 12.05 12.26
CA VAL A 231 -11.39 10.75 11.85
C VAL A 231 -12.30 10.06 10.83
N LEU A 232 -11.74 9.19 9.99
CA LEU A 232 -12.47 8.44 8.96
C LEU A 232 -13.42 9.33 8.13
N PRO A 233 -12.92 10.35 7.44
CA PRO A 233 -13.77 11.35 6.77
C PRO A 233 -14.66 10.75 5.67
N THR A 234 -14.32 9.57 5.15
CA THR A 234 -15.09 8.83 4.14
C THR A 234 -16.28 8.05 4.73
N PHE A 235 -16.38 7.93 6.05
CA PHE A 235 -17.51 7.29 6.73
C PHE A 235 -18.52 8.33 7.23
N ALA A 236 -19.74 7.90 7.49
CA ALA A 236 -20.75 8.75 8.10
C ALA A 236 -20.27 9.33 9.44
N GLU A 237 -20.66 10.57 9.72
CA GLU A 237 -20.23 11.31 10.91
C GLU A 237 -20.52 10.57 12.23
N ALA A 238 -21.66 9.88 12.31
CA ALA A 238 -22.02 9.08 13.48
C ALA A 238 -21.02 7.95 13.76
N LEU A 239 -20.47 7.30 12.70
CA LEU A 239 -19.42 6.28 12.85
C LEU A 239 -18.09 6.94 13.22
N SER A 240 -17.75 8.06 12.60
CA SER A 240 -16.55 8.85 12.92
C SER A 240 -16.52 9.22 14.43
N ARG A 241 -17.64 9.76 14.97
CA ARG A 241 -17.75 10.06 16.41
C ARG A 241 -17.60 8.83 17.31
N ARG A 242 -18.14 7.66 16.90
CA ARG A 242 -17.98 6.40 17.66
C ARG A 242 -16.51 5.95 17.66
N VAL A 243 -15.83 6.05 16.52
CA VAL A 243 -14.41 5.70 16.39
C VAL A 243 -13.53 6.63 17.24
N THR A 244 -13.75 7.94 17.20
CA THR A 244 -13.02 8.89 18.06
C THR A 244 -13.16 8.52 19.55
N ARG A 245 -14.41 8.29 20.02
CA ARG A 245 -14.63 7.86 21.41
C ARG A 245 -13.91 6.54 21.75
N HIS A 246 -13.88 5.59 20.81
CA HIS A 246 -13.20 4.32 21.04
C HIS A 246 -11.67 4.48 21.10
N LEU A 247 -11.08 5.27 20.19
CA LEU A 247 -9.65 5.61 20.21
C LEU A 247 -9.26 6.29 21.52
N THR A 248 -10.06 7.27 21.99
CA THR A 248 -9.83 7.95 23.27
C THR A 248 -9.87 6.98 24.46
N LYS A 249 -10.82 6.02 24.48
CA LYS A 249 -10.85 4.94 25.48
C LYS A 249 -9.62 4.05 25.45
N LEU A 250 -9.04 3.84 24.26
CA LEU A 250 -7.76 3.15 24.11
C LEU A 250 -6.56 3.99 24.54
N GLY A 251 -6.75 5.26 24.90
CA GLY A 251 -5.69 6.19 25.33
C GLY A 251 -5.01 6.90 24.18
N VAL A 252 -5.56 6.88 22.97
CA VAL A 252 -5.08 7.67 21.83
C VAL A 252 -5.60 9.10 21.95
N LYS A 253 -4.69 10.08 21.92
CA LYS A 253 -5.03 11.51 21.82
C LYS A 253 -5.35 11.81 20.37
N VAL A 254 -6.60 12.15 20.06
CA VAL A 254 -7.05 12.47 18.71
C VAL A 254 -7.13 13.99 18.56
N LEU A 255 -6.32 14.56 17.68
CA LEU A 255 -6.27 16.00 17.40
C LEU A 255 -6.63 16.21 15.92
N THR A 256 -7.86 16.66 15.67
CA THR A 256 -8.39 16.99 14.34
C THR A 256 -8.43 18.49 14.13
N GLY A 257 -8.43 18.94 12.87
CA GLY A 257 -8.31 20.37 12.51
C GLY A 257 -6.90 20.93 12.71
N VAL A 258 -5.88 20.06 12.85
CA VAL A 258 -4.49 20.46 13.14
C VAL A 258 -3.61 20.02 11.98
N LYS A 259 -3.03 21.00 11.27
CA LYS A 259 -2.07 20.75 10.19
C LYS A 259 -0.68 20.56 10.76
N VAL A 260 0.05 19.56 10.25
CA VAL A 260 1.48 19.38 10.49
C VAL A 260 2.25 20.38 9.61
N GLU A 261 3.15 21.12 10.22
CA GLU A 261 3.94 22.20 9.59
C GLU A 261 5.38 21.76 9.34
N THR A 262 5.97 21.05 10.31
CA THR A 262 7.34 20.51 10.22
C THR A 262 7.42 19.11 10.82
N VAL A 263 8.30 18.30 10.26
CA VAL A 263 8.70 16.99 10.81
C VAL A 263 10.21 16.92 10.76
N ASP A 264 10.82 16.70 11.92
CA ASP A 264 12.27 16.62 12.07
C ASP A 264 12.69 15.54 13.09
N GLU A 265 13.96 15.48 13.45
CA GLU A 265 14.50 14.52 14.43
C GLU A 265 13.90 14.69 15.83
N GLN A 266 13.44 15.90 16.19
CA GLN A 266 12.87 16.22 17.50
C GLN A 266 11.36 15.92 17.59
N GLY A 267 10.70 15.65 16.46
CA GLY A 267 9.28 15.33 16.41
C GLY A 267 8.51 16.11 15.36
N VAL A 268 7.38 16.70 15.72
CA VAL A 268 6.53 17.47 14.82
C VAL A 268 6.17 18.84 15.37
N VAL A 269 5.98 19.82 14.48
CA VAL A 269 5.26 21.05 14.79
C VAL A 269 3.89 20.95 14.14
N ALA A 270 2.84 21.11 14.94
CA ALA A 270 1.47 21.02 14.48
C ALA A 270 0.59 22.05 15.19
N GLY A 271 -0.11 22.89 14.42
CA GLY A 271 -0.91 23.99 14.96
C GLY A 271 -0.07 24.98 15.78
N GLY A 272 1.14 25.27 15.35
CA GLY A 272 2.08 26.16 16.04
C GLY A 272 2.73 25.59 17.31
N GLN A 273 2.44 24.34 17.69
CA GLN A 273 2.99 23.70 18.88
C GLN A 273 3.93 22.56 18.53
N ARG A 274 5.09 22.51 19.22
CA ARG A 274 6.01 21.39 19.10
C ARG A 274 5.56 20.23 19.96
N ILE A 275 5.52 19.04 19.37
CA ILE A 275 5.26 17.77 20.01
C ILE A 275 6.56 16.94 19.92
N PRO A 276 7.33 16.83 21.00
CA PRO A 276 8.54 15.99 21.02
C PRO A 276 8.17 14.52 20.81
N SER A 277 8.82 13.88 19.82
CA SER A 277 8.58 12.47 19.50
C SER A 277 9.76 11.91 18.71
N ALA A 278 10.23 10.73 19.08
CA ALA A 278 11.23 10.00 18.30
C ALA A 278 10.61 9.18 17.16
N THR A 279 9.30 8.93 17.21
CA THR A 279 8.60 8.11 16.24
C THR A 279 7.40 8.86 15.66
N VAL A 280 7.59 9.36 14.46
CA VAL A 280 6.53 9.96 13.64
C VAL A 280 6.21 9.02 12.48
N LEU A 281 4.92 8.75 12.24
CA LEU A 281 4.42 7.83 11.22
C LEU A 281 3.46 8.57 10.28
N TRP A 282 3.68 8.43 8.95
CA TRP A 282 2.90 9.16 7.97
C TRP A 282 1.86 8.28 7.29
N THR A 283 0.59 8.56 7.54
CA THR A 283 -0.55 7.89 6.92
C THR A 283 -1.46 8.88 6.16
N ALA A 284 -1.08 10.16 6.12
CA ALA A 284 -1.81 11.23 5.47
C ALA A 284 -1.43 11.31 3.98
N GLY A 285 -2.45 11.34 3.14
CA GLY A 285 -2.28 11.59 1.71
C GLY A 285 -1.60 10.47 0.92
N VAL A 286 -2.00 10.38 -0.34
CA VAL A 286 -1.41 9.48 -1.33
C VAL A 286 -1.33 10.19 -2.68
N ALA A 287 -0.31 9.87 -3.46
CA ALA A 287 -0.15 10.31 -4.83
C ALA A 287 0.06 9.10 -5.76
N ALA A 288 -0.35 9.21 -7.00
CA ALA A 288 -0.10 8.17 -7.98
C ALA A 288 1.41 7.95 -8.17
N SER A 289 1.78 6.75 -8.59
CA SER A 289 3.15 6.45 -9.02
C SER A 289 3.55 7.37 -10.20
N PRO A 290 4.83 7.48 -10.56
CA PRO A 290 5.26 8.31 -11.70
C PRO A 290 4.74 7.83 -13.06
N VAL A 291 4.44 6.53 -13.22
CA VAL A 291 4.12 5.91 -14.51
C VAL A 291 2.94 6.56 -15.26
N PRO A 292 1.81 6.95 -14.62
CA PRO A 292 0.76 7.70 -15.30
C PRO A 292 1.23 9.00 -15.99
N LYS A 293 2.20 9.71 -15.41
CA LYS A 293 2.79 10.91 -16.02
C LYS A 293 3.65 10.57 -17.25
N MET A 294 4.33 9.41 -17.24
CA MET A 294 5.13 8.94 -18.38
C MET A 294 4.29 8.67 -19.62
N LEU A 295 2.97 8.43 -19.45
CA LEU A 295 2.04 8.27 -20.58
C LEU A 295 1.71 9.59 -21.30
N GLY A 296 2.16 10.73 -20.82
CA GLY A 296 1.74 12.05 -21.34
C GLY A 296 0.25 12.35 -21.15
N SER A 297 -0.48 11.51 -20.39
CA SER A 297 -1.91 11.68 -20.16
C SER A 297 -2.22 12.79 -19.17
N LYS A 298 -3.40 13.43 -19.30
CA LYS A 298 -3.90 14.36 -18.29
C LYS A 298 -4.07 13.65 -16.97
N THR A 299 -3.68 14.31 -15.88
CA THR A 299 -3.79 13.78 -14.52
C THR A 299 -4.62 14.69 -13.62
N ASP A 300 -5.18 14.13 -12.55
CA ASP A 300 -5.78 14.92 -11.48
C ASP A 300 -4.72 15.45 -10.48
N ARG A 301 -5.18 16.14 -9.42
CA ARG A 301 -4.29 16.73 -8.41
C ARG A 301 -3.44 15.68 -7.65
N ALA A 302 -3.90 14.43 -7.57
CA ALA A 302 -3.16 13.33 -6.96
C ALA A 302 -2.23 12.62 -7.95
N GLY A 303 -2.14 13.09 -9.21
CA GLY A 303 -1.33 12.50 -10.28
C GLY A 303 -1.94 11.25 -10.91
N ARG A 304 -3.22 10.95 -10.66
CA ARG A 304 -3.92 9.81 -11.26
C ARG A 304 -4.29 10.15 -12.71
N ALA A 305 -4.06 9.21 -13.63
CA ALA A 305 -4.45 9.39 -15.03
C ALA A 305 -5.97 9.56 -15.18
N LEU A 306 -6.39 10.57 -15.92
CA LEU A 306 -7.79 10.71 -16.35
C LEU A 306 -8.04 9.66 -17.44
N VAL A 307 -9.04 8.81 -17.22
CA VAL A 307 -9.39 7.74 -18.17
C VAL A 307 -10.83 7.89 -18.65
N ASP A 308 -11.10 7.30 -19.82
CA ASP A 308 -12.45 7.22 -20.38
C ASP A 308 -13.32 6.22 -19.58
N PRO A 309 -14.63 6.09 -19.86
CA PRO A 309 -15.50 5.12 -19.21
C PRO A 309 -15.11 3.64 -19.41
N PHE A 310 -14.20 3.33 -20.33
CA PHE A 310 -13.65 2.00 -20.56
C PHE A 310 -12.25 1.82 -19.93
N LEU A 311 -11.82 2.78 -19.11
CA LEU A 311 -10.52 2.83 -18.42
C LEU A 311 -9.34 2.97 -19.40
N LYS A 312 -9.57 3.49 -20.60
CA LYS A 312 -8.56 3.79 -21.61
C LYS A 312 -7.96 5.19 -21.37
N VAL A 313 -6.69 5.31 -21.68
CA VAL A 313 -6.05 6.63 -21.81
C VAL A 313 -6.55 7.27 -23.10
N VAL A 314 -6.97 8.54 -23.02
CA VAL A 314 -7.41 9.29 -24.20
C VAL A 314 -6.23 9.42 -25.17
N ASP A 315 -6.50 9.27 -26.47
CA ASP A 315 -5.52 9.35 -27.56
C ASP A 315 -4.39 8.28 -27.53
N ALA A 316 -4.53 7.23 -26.70
CA ALA A 316 -3.58 6.11 -26.64
C ALA A 316 -4.30 4.76 -26.80
N PRO A 317 -4.61 4.31 -28.03
CA PRO A 317 -5.30 3.06 -28.28
C PRO A 317 -4.56 1.86 -27.69
N GLY A 318 -5.29 0.99 -26.95
CA GLY A 318 -4.71 -0.19 -26.29
C GLY A 318 -3.97 0.09 -24.98
N VAL A 319 -3.99 1.33 -24.46
CA VAL A 319 -3.40 1.71 -23.19
C VAL A 319 -4.49 1.97 -22.16
N PHE A 320 -4.36 1.31 -21.00
CA PHE A 320 -5.31 1.36 -19.89
C PHE A 320 -4.62 1.74 -18.60
N VAL A 321 -5.32 2.49 -17.74
CA VAL A 321 -4.87 2.72 -16.36
C VAL A 321 -5.96 2.24 -15.41
N VAL A 322 -5.56 1.47 -14.40
CA VAL A 322 -6.47 0.80 -13.46
C VAL A 322 -6.00 0.90 -12.01
N GLY A 323 -6.93 0.65 -11.10
CA GLY A 323 -6.68 0.75 -9.66
C GLY A 323 -6.48 2.20 -9.22
N ASP A 324 -5.71 2.36 -8.16
CA ASP A 324 -5.52 3.67 -7.53
C ASP A 324 -4.76 4.67 -8.42
N ALA A 325 -4.09 4.21 -9.48
CA ALA A 325 -3.42 5.06 -10.47
C ALA A 325 -4.39 5.74 -11.45
N ALA A 326 -5.65 5.30 -11.53
CA ALA A 326 -6.68 5.84 -12.40
C ALA A 326 -7.63 6.80 -11.66
N SER A 327 -7.97 7.89 -12.30
CA SER A 327 -9.06 8.78 -11.91
C SER A 327 -10.33 8.41 -12.67
N VAL A 328 -11.19 7.63 -12.03
CA VAL A 328 -12.43 7.08 -12.62
C VAL A 328 -13.62 7.81 -12.03
N MET A 329 -14.49 8.33 -12.89
CA MET A 329 -15.73 8.99 -12.46
C MET A 329 -16.95 8.10 -12.72
N GLN A 330 -17.85 8.00 -11.78
CA GLN A 330 -19.13 7.31 -11.92
C GLN A 330 -20.25 8.15 -11.30
N ASN A 331 -21.29 8.47 -12.05
CA ASN A 331 -22.43 9.29 -11.62
C ASN A 331 -22.00 10.64 -10.98
N GLY A 332 -20.96 11.29 -11.54
CA GLY A 332 -20.44 12.57 -11.03
C GLY A 332 -19.55 12.46 -9.79
N HIS A 333 -19.30 11.26 -9.26
CA HIS A 333 -18.44 11.03 -8.10
C HIS A 333 -17.21 10.19 -8.47
N PRO A 334 -16.05 10.47 -7.84
CA PRO A 334 -14.86 9.65 -8.07
C PRO A 334 -15.03 8.26 -7.44
N VAL A 335 -14.64 7.23 -8.19
CA VAL A 335 -14.52 5.87 -7.64
C VAL A 335 -13.39 5.86 -6.61
N PRO A 336 -13.63 5.33 -5.39
CA PRO A 336 -12.63 5.36 -4.34
C PRO A 336 -11.42 4.47 -4.65
N GLY A 337 -10.22 4.90 -4.22
CA GLY A 337 -8.97 4.13 -4.29
C GLY A 337 -8.95 3.04 -3.21
N VAL A 338 -9.65 1.94 -3.46
CA VAL A 338 -9.75 0.80 -2.55
C VAL A 338 -9.52 -0.51 -3.30
N ALA A 339 -9.04 -1.54 -2.59
CA ALA A 339 -8.70 -2.83 -3.18
C ALA A 339 -9.84 -3.43 -4.02
N GLN A 340 -11.08 -3.35 -3.56
CA GLN A 340 -12.25 -3.86 -4.29
C GLN A 340 -12.50 -3.14 -5.61
N ALA A 341 -12.26 -1.83 -5.71
CA ALA A 341 -12.36 -1.07 -6.95
C ALA A 341 -11.22 -1.47 -7.90
N ALA A 342 -9.99 -1.57 -7.40
CA ALA A 342 -8.82 -2.00 -8.16
C ALA A 342 -9.03 -3.40 -8.77
N ILE A 343 -9.52 -4.38 -8.00
CA ILE A 343 -9.83 -5.73 -8.49
C ILE A 343 -10.91 -5.70 -9.59
N GLN A 344 -11.96 -4.91 -9.43
CA GLN A 344 -13.04 -4.81 -10.41
C GLN A 344 -12.55 -4.16 -11.70
N GLN A 345 -11.75 -3.10 -11.62
CA GLN A 345 -11.16 -2.42 -12.77
C GLN A 345 -10.20 -3.35 -13.53
N GLY A 346 -9.27 -4.01 -12.85
CA GLY A 346 -8.35 -4.95 -13.47
C GLY A 346 -9.08 -6.09 -14.19
N ARG A 347 -10.07 -6.70 -13.52
CA ARG A 347 -10.89 -7.76 -14.11
C ARG A 347 -11.69 -7.27 -15.32
N TYR A 348 -12.19 -6.05 -15.29
CA TYR A 348 -12.90 -5.46 -16.41
C TYR A 348 -11.98 -5.25 -17.61
N VAL A 349 -10.80 -4.64 -17.40
CA VAL A 349 -9.85 -4.38 -18.50
C VAL A 349 -9.31 -5.69 -19.09
N GLY A 350 -8.95 -6.67 -18.27
CA GLY A 350 -8.52 -7.97 -18.78
C GLY A 350 -9.58 -8.66 -19.65
N ARG A 351 -10.86 -8.61 -19.25
CA ARG A 351 -11.98 -9.13 -20.08
C ARG A 351 -12.23 -8.30 -21.33
N LEU A 352 -12.01 -6.98 -21.26
CA LEU A 352 -12.15 -6.09 -22.40
C LEU A 352 -11.08 -6.42 -23.43
N ILE A 353 -9.82 -6.50 -23.05
CA ILE A 353 -8.70 -6.88 -23.94
C ILE A 353 -8.95 -8.27 -24.54
N ALA A 354 -9.35 -9.26 -23.74
CA ALA A 354 -9.64 -10.61 -24.22
C ALA A 354 -10.76 -10.64 -25.31
N LYS A 355 -11.71 -9.69 -25.27
CA LYS A 355 -12.74 -9.52 -26.31
C LYS A 355 -12.19 -8.81 -27.54
N GLU A 356 -11.42 -7.74 -27.37
CA GLU A 356 -10.79 -6.99 -28.46
C GLU A 356 -9.85 -7.90 -29.27
N LEU A 357 -9.10 -8.79 -28.62
CA LEU A 357 -8.26 -9.79 -29.27
C LEU A 357 -9.06 -10.75 -30.21
N LYS A 358 -10.34 -10.97 -29.88
CA LYS A 358 -11.27 -11.73 -30.73
C LYS A 358 -12.02 -10.88 -31.76
N GLY A 359 -11.66 -9.60 -31.96
CA GLY A 359 -12.35 -8.67 -32.82
C GLY A 359 -13.75 -8.21 -32.35
N LEU A 360 -14.08 -8.50 -31.07
CA LEU A 360 -15.40 -8.19 -30.52
C LEU A 360 -15.41 -6.79 -29.89
N LYS A 361 -16.39 -5.95 -30.23
CA LYS A 361 -16.58 -4.63 -29.63
C LYS A 361 -17.22 -4.74 -28.24
N VAL A 362 -16.63 -4.07 -27.23
CA VAL A 362 -17.19 -3.97 -25.90
C VAL A 362 -18.09 -2.72 -25.82
N LYS A 363 -19.40 -2.93 -25.60
CA LYS A 363 -20.40 -1.85 -25.58
C LYS A 363 -20.66 -1.27 -24.19
N ARG A 364 -20.35 -2.02 -23.11
CA ARG A 364 -20.69 -1.61 -21.75
C ARG A 364 -19.46 -1.03 -21.06
N PRO A 365 -19.53 0.23 -20.58
CA PRO A 365 -18.45 0.86 -19.81
C PRO A 365 -18.26 0.16 -18.45
N PHE A 366 -17.16 0.49 -17.79
CA PHE A 366 -16.90 0.04 -16.41
C PHE A 366 -17.95 0.62 -15.46
N ARG A 367 -18.43 -0.22 -14.55
CA ARG A 367 -19.27 0.18 -13.42
C ARG A 367 -18.72 -0.42 -12.14
N TYR A 368 -18.38 0.44 -11.20
CA TYR A 368 -17.97 0.04 -9.87
C TYR A 368 -19.19 -0.38 -9.05
N PHE A 369 -19.10 -1.54 -8.44
CA PHE A 369 -20.06 -2.03 -7.47
C PHE A 369 -19.48 -1.89 -6.07
N ASP A 370 -20.03 -0.99 -5.26
CA ASP A 370 -19.58 -0.75 -3.89
C ASP A 370 -20.05 -1.89 -2.96
N LYS A 371 -19.08 -2.60 -2.38
CA LYS A 371 -19.33 -3.66 -1.39
C LYS A 371 -19.38 -3.13 0.04
N GLY A 372 -19.20 -1.83 0.23
CA GLY A 372 -19.10 -1.17 1.52
C GLY A 372 -17.67 -0.96 1.99
N ASN A 373 -17.52 -0.11 3.00
CA ASN A 373 -16.25 0.23 3.63
C ASN A 373 -16.20 -0.32 5.05
N MET A 374 -15.04 -0.81 5.45
CA MET A 374 -14.80 -1.31 6.81
C MET A 374 -13.47 -0.79 7.34
N ALA A 375 -13.42 -0.51 8.64
CA ALA A 375 -12.18 -0.21 9.35
C ALA A 375 -12.23 -0.86 10.75
N VAL A 376 -11.13 -1.48 11.15
CA VAL A 376 -11.00 -2.05 12.50
C VAL A 376 -10.38 -1.03 13.44
N VAL A 377 -10.91 -0.96 14.65
CA VAL A 377 -10.43 -0.03 15.69
C VAL A 377 -10.07 -0.85 16.92
N ALA A 378 -9.01 -1.63 16.79
CA ALA A 378 -8.55 -2.59 17.79
C ALA A 378 -9.40 -3.88 17.91
N LYS A 379 -9.06 -4.71 18.91
CA LYS A 379 -9.73 -5.99 19.22
C LYS A 379 -11.20 -5.74 19.57
N ASN A 380 -12.09 -6.56 19.02
CA ASN A 380 -13.52 -6.56 19.30
C ASN A 380 -14.29 -5.31 18.83
N TYR A 381 -13.67 -4.45 18.03
CA TYR A 381 -14.34 -3.27 17.52
C TYR A 381 -13.94 -2.94 16.07
N ALA A 382 -14.93 -2.89 15.21
CA ALA A 382 -14.81 -2.41 13.83
C ALA A 382 -16.02 -1.55 13.48
N VAL A 383 -15.91 -0.82 12.38
CA VAL A 383 -17.01 -0.08 11.78
C VAL A 383 -17.23 -0.58 10.35
N LEU A 384 -18.47 -0.60 9.91
CA LEU A 384 -18.90 -0.97 8.57
C LEU A 384 -19.94 0.04 8.08
N GLU A 385 -19.77 0.47 6.84
CA GLU A 385 -20.75 1.28 6.12
C GLU A 385 -20.97 0.72 4.72
N ARG A 386 -22.23 0.42 4.38
CA ARG A 386 -22.64 0.00 3.05
C ARG A 386 -24.03 0.57 2.75
N GLY A 387 -24.08 1.59 1.93
CA GLY A 387 -25.34 2.31 1.68
C GLY A 387 -25.95 2.83 2.98
N TRP A 388 -27.17 2.37 3.28
CA TRP A 388 -27.89 2.74 4.52
C TRP A 388 -27.41 1.96 5.77
N LEU A 389 -26.76 0.81 5.58
CA LEU A 389 -26.29 -0.04 6.69
C LEU A 389 -25.04 0.59 7.32
N ARG A 390 -25.15 0.97 8.58
CA ARG A 390 -24.07 1.57 9.39
C ARG A 390 -23.98 0.85 10.72
N THR A 391 -22.95 0.04 10.90
CA THR A 391 -22.77 -0.78 12.12
C THR A 391 -21.40 -0.58 12.73
N SER A 392 -21.28 -0.91 14.02
CA SER A 392 -20.02 -0.89 14.75
C SER A 392 -20.05 -1.86 15.93
N GLY A 393 -18.87 -2.28 16.39
CA GLY A 393 -18.71 -3.12 17.57
C GLY A 393 -18.28 -4.54 17.24
N PHE A 394 -18.57 -5.49 18.14
CA PHE A 394 -18.05 -6.86 18.09
C PHE A 394 -18.51 -7.66 16.88
N LEU A 395 -19.82 -7.66 16.57
CA LEU A 395 -20.33 -8.38 15.40
C LEU A 395 -19.76 -7.84 14.10
N THR A 396 -19.60 -6.52 13.99
CA THR A 396 -18.94 -5.88 12.85
C THR A 396 -17.49 -6.30 12.75
N TRP A 397 -16.80 -6.46 13.87
CA TRP A 397 -15.44 -6.96 13.93
C TRP A 397 -15.31 -8.41 13.45
N LEU A 398 -16.26 -9.29 13.80
CA LEU A 398 -16.29 -10.66 13.26
C LEU A 398 -16.50 -10.68 11.75
N VAL A 399 -17.40 -9.86 11.23
CA VAL A 399 -17.61 -9.71 9.78
C VAL A 399 -16.35 -9.19 9.10
N TRP A 400 -15.70 -8.18 9.69
CA TRP A 400 -14.41 -7.66 9.21
C TRP A 400 -13.35 -8.77 9.15
N ALA A 401 -13.19 -9.55 10.23
CA ALA A 401 -12.21 -10.63 10.29
C ALA A 401 -12.47 -11.69 9.21
N PHE A 402 -13.71 -12.12 9.07
CA PHE A 402 -14.12 -13.11 8.06
C PHE A 402 -13.83 -12.64 6.64
N VAL A 403 -14.25 -11.41 6.29
CA VAL A 403 -14.02 -10.85 4.96
C VAL A 403 -12.53 -10.72 4.65
N HIS A 404 -11.70 -10.31 5.60
CA HIS A 404 -10.26 -10.14 5.38
C HIS A 404 -9.54 -11.48 5.23
N ILE A 405 -9.88 -12.50 6.03
CA ILE A 405 -9.33 -13.86 5.87
C ILE A 405 -9.67 -14.42 4.48
N LEU A 406 -10.93 -14.33 4.06
CA LEU A 406 -11.34 -14.85 2.75
C LEU A 406 -10.69 -14.11 1.58
N SER A 407 -10.33 -12.86 1.77
CA SER A 407 -9.73 -12.00 0.74
C SER A 407 -8.22 -12.20 0.57
N LEU A 408 -7.56 -12.91 1.50
CA LEU A 408 -6.14 -13.26 1.36
C LEU A 408 -5.92 -14.18 0.14
N PRO A 409 -4.82 -13.98 -0.62
CA PRO A 409 -4.65 -14.59 -1.94
C PRO A 409 -4.52 -16.11 -1.90
N GLN A 410 -3.91 -16.68 -0.86
CA GLN A 410 -3.61 -18.10 -0.77
C GLN A 410 -4.26 -18.76 0.47
N LEU A 411 -4.61 -20.04 0.37
CA LEU A 411 -5.14 -20.81 1.50
C LEU A 411 -4.15 -20.83 2.68
N GLN A 412 -2.86 -20.99 2.38
CA GLN A 412 -1.81 -20.98 3.40
C GLN A 412 -1.79 -19.68 4.21
N ASN A 413 -1.91 -18.50 3.54
CA ASN A 413 -1.99 -17.22 4.23
C ASN A 413 -3.25 -17.14 5.10
N ARG A 414 -4.40 -17.63 4.61
CA ARG A 414 -5.67 -17.64 5.39
C ARG A 414 -5.53 -18.44 6.68
N LEU A 415 -4.95 -19.63 6.62
CA LEU A 415 -4.75 -20.50 7.79
C LEU A 415 -3.75 -19.88 8.78
N ARG A 416 -2.62 -19.35 8.29
CA ARG A 416 -1.60 -18.70 9.14
C ARG A 416 -2.16 -17.47 9.86
N VAL A 417 -2.81 -16.56 9.14
CA VAL A 417 -3.41 -15.36 9.71
C VAL A 417 -4.51 -15.71 10.71
N GLN A 418 -5.37 -16.70 10.40
CA GLN A 418 -6.39 -17.18 11.31
C GLN A 418 -5.80 -17.72 12.60
N HIS A 419 -4.77 -18.58 12.52
CA HIS A 419 -4.08 -19.12 13.67
C HIS A 419 -3.42 -18.01 14.50
N GLN A 420 -2.70 -17.09 13.85
CA GLN A 420 -2.03 -15.98 14.52
C GLN A 420 -3.02 -15.03 15.22
N TRP A 421 -4.18 -14.76 14.59
CA TRP A 421 -5.23 -13.96 15.21
C TRP A 421 -5.85 -14.65 16.42
N LEU A 422 -6.12 -15.96 16.37
CA LEU A 422 -6.61 -16.72 17.51
C LEU A 422 -5.59 -16.72 18.66
N TRP A 423 -4.33 -16.98 18.37
CA TRP A 423 -3.27 -16.93 19.37
C TRP A 423 -3.18 -15.54 20.03
N SER A 424 -3.07 -14.49 19.23
CA SER A 424 -3.01 -13.12 19.73
C SER A 424 -4.29 -12.71 20.48
N TYR A 425 -5.45 -13.25 20.08
CA TYR A 425 -6.71 -12.99 20.73
C TYR A 425 -6.75 -13.51 22.17
N PHE A 426 -6.30 -14.73 22.42
CA PHE A 426 -6.34 -15.34 23.74
C PHE A 426 -5.16 -14.98 24.64
N THR A 427 -3.97 -14.85 24.07
CA THR A 427 -2.74 -14.62 24.86
C THR A 427 -2.33 -13.16 24.96
N GLY A 428 -2.83 -12.28 24.07
CA GLY A 428 -2.33 -10.91 23.93
C GLY A 428 -0.93 -10.82 23.33
N GLN A 429 -0.29 -11.94 23.00
CA GLN A 429 1.07 -11.99 22.47
C GLN A 429 1.10 -11.78 20.96
N ARG A 430 2.15 -11.12 20.49
CA ARG A 430 2.46 -10.90 19.07
C ARG A 430 3.80 -11.55 18.77
N SER A 431 3.83 -12.43 17.78
CA SER A 431 5.02 -13.23 17.47
C SER A 431 6.08 -12.48 16.67
N SER A 432 5.70 -11.45 15.91
CA SER A 432 6.59 -10.80 14.94
C SER A 432 7.34 -9.58 15.52
N ARG A 433 7.70 -9.62 16.81
CA ARG A 433 8.41 -8.53 17.50
C ARG A 433 9.93 -8.59 17.27
N LEU A 434 10.34 -8.76 16.05
CA LEU A 434 11.74 -8.76 15.67
C LEU A 434 12.13 -7.40 15.08
N ILE A 435 13.23 -6.85 15.55
CA ILE A 435 13.89 -5.69 14.94
C ILE A 435 14.85 -6.28 13.90
N PRO A 436 14.66 -6.01 12.60
CA PRO A 436 15.62 -6.43 11.60
C PRO A 436 16.98 -5.79 11.87
N GLU A 437 18.04 -6.53 11.70
CA GLU A 437 19.38 -5.95 11.69
C GLU A 437 19.45 -4.95 10.53
N THR A 438 19.75 -3.69 10.83
CA THR A 438 20.06 -2.72 9.80
C THR A 438 21.38 -3.15 9.19
N HIS A 439 21.35 -3.68 7.96
CA HIS A 439 22.55 -3.70 7.15
C HIS A 439 22.94 -2.24 6.91
N GLU A 440 23.86 -1.72 7.68
CA GLU A 440 24.60 -0.53 7.29
C GLU A 440 25.23 -0.85 5.94
N PRO A 441 24.97 -0.08 4.89
CA PRO A 441 25.68 -0.28 3.63
C PRO A 441 27.14 0.13 3.84
N GLY A 442 28.02 -0.85 4.01
CA GLY A 442 29.45 -0.67 3.82
C GLY A 442 30.26 -0.44 5.09
N HIS A 443 30.88 -1.48 5.59
CA HIS A 443 32.29 -1.47 5.94
C HIS A 443 33.08 -2.14 4.81
#